data_b9245fc68f4a2e6d46f895fd4f0e23cb
#
_entry.id   b9245fc68f4a2e6d46f895fd4f0e23cb
#
_cell.length_a   1.000
_cell.length_b   1.000
_cell.length_c   1.000
_cell.angle_alpha   90.00
_cell.angle_beta   90.00
_cell.angle_gamma   90.00
#
_symmetry.space_group_name_H-M   'P 1'
#
loop_
_entity.id
_entity.type
_entity.pdbx_description
1 polymer ?
#
loop_
_entity_poly.entity_id
_entity_poly.type
_entity_poly.pdbx_seq_one_letter_code
_entity_poly.pdbx_strand_id
1 'polypeptide(L)'
;MVLAVACTSATLTPEPTVAPSPTVTPEHGQAGLTALDLASADAFAELEKFLEKLGPRESATAQEAVAAEYLQDRFQESGYETEIQRFTIEDLVLAGMGLRLELPDPEEFAALPLERSGLGDVSGILTPVGLAMPGDLPDGGLEGRIAFAKRGVITFQVKAENVFAAGAVGLVIYNNVFGPFRGVLATQPDFPVISISRNDGEAIEDLLADSEIEASITLTTQDLPSQNVIAEKKGPGESVVVLGGHYDSVPGIAGANDNASGAAVLVTLARMLADVDLPFTIRIVPFGSEELGLLGSRFYVESLSENELENTKAMLNFDALGTGSGVSVFGDGDITALVSDIGDQVNVDVAVTLGLTGGSSDFASFREAGVPYLMFFGDDVSRIHTERDTLEFVQAEMLGGAAAVAAALLQS
;
A
#
# COMPACT_ATOMS: atom_id res chain seq x y z
N MET A 1 40.77 -50.02 30.50
CA MET A 1 39.84 -50.43 29.48
C MET A 1 39.47 -49.15 28.70
N VAL A 2 40.19 -48.96 27.57
CA VAL A 2 40.14 -47.75 26.76
C VAL A 2 39.15 -48.04 25.61
N LEU A 3 38.04 -47.31 25.55
CA LEU A 3 37.18 -47.37 24.38
C LEU A 3 37.65 -46.33 23.34
N ALA A 4 38.08 -46.87 22.21
CA ALA A 4 38.39 -46.08 21.03
C ALA A 4 37.08 -45.72 20.30
N VAL A 5 36.86 -44.43 20.09
CA VAL A 5 35.77 -43.90 19.19
C VAL A 5 36.38 -43.82 17.79
N ALA A 6 35.82 -44.59 16.87
CA ALA A 6 36.17 -44.54 15.46
C ALA A 6 35.48 -43.39 14.77
N CYS A 7 36.23 -42.43 14.25
CA CYS A 7 35.73 -41.39 13.32
C CYS A 7 35.52 -42.03 11.95
N THR A 8 34.28 -42.12 11.51
CA THR A 8 33.96 -42.45 10.11
C THR A 8 33.98 -41.15 9.28
N SER A 9 34.97 -41.05 8.39
CA SER A 9 35.06 -40.01 7.38
C SER A 9 33.92 -40.18 6.36
N ALA A 10 32.99 -39.24 6.30
CA ALA A 10 32.03 -39.16 5.22
C ALA A 10 32.74 -38.63 3.96
N THR A 11 32.82 -39.45 2.95
CA THR A 11 33.28 -39.07 1.59
C THR A 11 32.17 -38.21 0.96
N LEU A 12 32.50 -36.94 0.72
CA LEU A 12 31.67 -36.03 -0.09
C LEU A 12 31.70 -36.53 -1.54
N THR A 13 30.59 -36.93 -2.07
CA THR A 13 30.38 -37.15 -3.51
C THR A 13 30.42 -35.78 -4.20
N PRO A 14 31.15 -35.59 -5.30
CA PRO A 14 31.13 -34.34 -6.05
C PRO A 14 29.74 -34.13 -6.68
N GLU A 15 29.21 -32.90 -6.55
CA GLU A 15 28.03 -32.46 -7.28
C GLU A 15 28.23 -32.62 -8.80
N PRO A 16 27.17 -33.01 -9.53
CA PRO A 16 27.26 -33.09 -10.98
C PRO A 16 27.45 -31.68 -11.57
N THR A 17 28.56 -31.48 -12.24
CA THR A 17 28.86 -30.31 -13.06
C THR A 17 27.78 -30.19 -14.14
N VAL A 18 26.91 -29.19 -14.02
CA VAL A 18 25.96 -28.83 -15.08
C VAL A 18 26.80 -28.31 -16.25
N ALA A 19 26.72 -29.00 -17.37
CA ALA A 19 27.35 -28.53 -18.60
C ALA A 19 26.69 -27.20 -19.01
N PRO A 20 27.43 -26.21 -19.50
CA PRO A 20 26.85 -24.99 -19.98
C PRO A 20 25.89 -25.30 -21.13
N SER A 21 24.65 -24.81 -21.02
CA SER A 21 23.68 -24.84 -22.12
C SER A 21 24.31 -24.25 -23.39
N PRO A 22 24.04 -24.82 -24.56
CA PRO A 22 24.55 -24.27 -25.80
C PRO A 22 24.03 -22.84 -25.95
N THR A 23 24.94 -21.88 -26.10
CA THR A 23 24.65 -20.52 -26.48
C THR A 23 24.00 -20.56 -27.87
N VAL A 24 22.69 -20.46 -27.93
CA VAL A 24 22.00 -20.24 -29.20
C VAL A 24 22.29 -18.79 -29.57
N THR A 25 23.18 -18.60 -30.52
CA THR A 25 23.37 -17.32 -31.19
C THR A 25 22.11 -17.10 -32.03
N PRO A 26 21.27 -16.05 -31.76
CA PRO A 26 20.15 -15.77 -32.64
C PRO A 26 20.75 -15.31 -33.98
N GLU A 27 20.39 -15.99 -35.07
CA GLU A 27 20.51 -15.41 -36.40
C GLU A 27 19.60 -14.19 -36.44
N HIS A 28 20.18 -13.00 -36.48
CA HIS A 28 19.49 -11.74 -36.63
C HIS A 28 18.88 -11.62 -38.03
N GLY A 29 17.73 -12.30 -38.23
CA GLY A 29 16.70 -11.74 -39.09
C GLY A 29 16.01 -10.65 -38.29
N GLN A 30 16.00 -9.40 -38.75
CA GLN A 30 15.17 -8.34 -38.18
C GLN A 30 13.67 -8.72 -38.36
N ALA A 31 13.15 -9.56 -37.44
CA ALA A 31 11.73 -9.63 -37.16
C ALA A 31 11.39 -8.27 -36.53
N GLY A 32 10.51 -7.48 -37.13
CA GLY A 32 10.03 -6.23 -36.56
C GLY A 32 9.45 -6.50 -35.16
N LEU A 33 9.70 -5.59 -34.21
CA LEU A 33 9.11 -5.65 -32.87
C LEU A 33 7.58 -5.77 -32.98
N THR A 34 6.98 -6.63 -32.17
CA THR A 34 5.52 -6.73 -32.07
C THR A 34 4.94 -5.54 -31.31
N ALA A 35 3.63 -5.31 -31.40
CA ALA A 35 2.97 -4.29 -30.58
C ALA A 35 3.17 -4.55 -29.08
N LEU A 36 3.20 -5.82 -28.66
CA LEU A 36 3.48 -6.23 -27.29
C LEU A 36 4.92 -5.88 -26.87
N ASP A 37 5.93 -6.14 -27.74
CA ASP A 37 7.32 -5.79 -27.44
C ASP A 37 7.51 -4.27 -27.26
N LEU A 38 6.79 -3.47 -28.07
CA LEU A 38 6.82 -2.02 -27.98
C LEU A 38 6.15 -1.53 -26.70
N ALA A 39 4.99 -2.08 -26.33
CA ALA A 39 4.31 -1.76 -25.08
C ALA A 39 5.15 -2.13 -23.86
N SER A 40 5.80 -3.30 -23.88
CA SER A 40 6.70 -3.75 -22.81
C SER A 40 7.90 -2.83 -22.63
N ALA A 41 8.54 -2.46 -23.75
CA ALA A 41 9.69 -1.54 -23.71
C ALA A 41 9.28 -0.13 -23.24
N ASP A 42 8.13 0.38 -23.66
CA ASP A 42 7.63 1.72 -23.27
C ASP A 42 7.28 1.75 -21.79
N ALA A 43 6.51 0.77 -21.30
CA ALA A 43 6.10 0.71 -19.90
C ALA A 43 7.31 0.55 -18.95
N PHE A 44 8.26 -0.30 -19.32
CA PHE A 44 9.46 -0.48 -18.50
C PHE A 44 10.36 0.77 -18.49
N ALA A 45 10.55 1.40 -19.65
CA ALA A 45 11.32 2.64 -19.72
C ALA A 45 10.64 3.80 -18.98
N GLU A 46 9.30 3.84 -18.92
CA GLU A 46 8.58 4.80 -18.11
C GLU A 46 8.74 4.52 -16.60
N LEU A 47 8.67 3.25 -16.20
CA LEU A 47 8.92 2.83 -14.83
C LEU A 47 10.33 3.20 -14.35
N GLU A 48 11.36 2.94 -15.18
CA GLU A 48 12.73 3.33 -14.85
C GLU A 48 12.85 4.85 -14.61
N LYS A 49 12.29 5.66 -15.49
CA LYS A 49 12.30 7.13 -15.36
C LYS A 49 11.52 7.61 -14.14
N PHE A 50 10.38 6.98 -13.86
CA PHE A 50 9.55 7.32 -12.71
C PHE A 50 10.31 7.07 -11.41
N LEU A 51 10.92 5.90 -11.26
CA LEU A 51 11.70 5.55 -10.08
C LEU A 51 13.00 6.36 -9.96
N GLU A 52 13.72 6.57 -11.07
CA GLU A 52 14.97 7.35 -11.05
C GLU A 52 14.74 8.81 -10.60
N LYS A 53 13.62 9.40 -11.03
CA LYS A 53 13.30 10.80 -10.68
C LYS A 53 12.69 10.96 -9.30
N LEU A 54 11.88 10.01 -8.87
CA LEU A 54 10.96 10.23 -7.74
C LEU A 54 11.33 9.38 -6.51
N GLY A 55 11.84 8.16 -6.70
CA GLY A 55 12.10 7.26 -5.58
C GLY A 55 10.86 6.98 -4.71
N PRO A 56 10.99 6.93 -3.37
CA PRO A 56 9.86 6.82 -2.46
C PRO A 56 8.92 8.02 -2.58
N ARG A 57 7.62 7.76 -2.61
CA ARG A 57 6.56 8.74 -2.86
C ARG A 57 5.47 8.62 -1.79
N GLU A 58 5.93 8.72 -0.53
CA GLU A 58 5.04 8.54 0.62
C GLU A 58 3.80 9.41 0.52
N SER A 59 2.66 8.83 0.87
CA SER A 59 1.36 9.50 0.91
C SER A 59 1.43 10.83 1.66
N ALA A 60 0.73 11.85 1.16
CA ALA A 60 0.61 13.17 1.77
C ALA A 60 1.95 13.92 1.97
N THR A 61 2.97 13.60 1.19
CA THR A 61 4.27 14.29 1.22
C THR A 61 4.48 15.20 0.01
N ALA A 62 5.49 16.07 0.11
CA ALA A 62 5.92 16.86 -1.04
C ALA A 62 6.39 15.98 -2.22
N GLN A 63 6.91 14.79 -1.95
CA GLN A 63 7.36 13.87 -3.00
C GLN A 63 6.19 13.22 -3.73
N GLU A 64 5.09 12.91 -3.04
CA GLU A 64 3.83 12.51 -3.67
C GLU A 64 3.31 13.61 -4.61
N ALA A 65 3.36 14.87 -4.17
CA ALA A 65 2.93 16.00 -5.00
C ALA A 65 3.80 16.16 -6.28
N VAL A 66 5.11 15.98 -6.16
CA VAL A 66 6.04 15.99 -7.32
C VAL A 66 5.72 14.83 -8.28
N ALA A 67 5.36 13.67 -7.74
CA ALA A 67 4.96 12.53 -8.57
C ALA A 67 3.64 12.79 -9.33
N ALA A 68 2.67 13.44 -8.69
CA ALA A 68 1.44 13.87 -9.36
C ALA A 68 1.71 14.84 -10.51
N GLU A 69 2.57 15.85 -10.31
CA GLU A 69 2.98 16.79 -11.35
C GLU A 69 3.68 16.05 -12.52
N TYR A 70 4.55 15.11 -12.21
CA TYR A 70 5.21 14.30 -13.24
C TYR A 70 4.20 13.52 -14.08
N LEU A 71 3.22 12.84 -13.45
CA LEU A 71 2.19 12.10 -14.16
C LEU A 71 1.29 13.02 -14.98
N GLN A 72 0.92 14.18 -14.45
CA GLN A 72 0.16 15.18 -15.18
C GLN A 72 0.88 15.58 -16.49
N ASP A 73 2.18 15.87 -16.42
CA ASP A 73 2.99 16.21 -17.58
C ASP A 73 2.99 15.07 -18.63
N ARG A 74 3.13 13.80 -18.20
CA ARG A 74 3.11 12.64 -19.11
C ARG A 74 1.78 12.50 -19.84
N PHE A 75 0.66 12.75 -19.17
CA PHE A 75 -0.66 12.70 -19.79
C PHE A 75 -0.91 13.88 -20.73
N GLN A 76 -0.43 15.08 -20.39
CA GLN A 76 -0.49 16.24 -21.28
C GLN A 76 0.32 16.02 -22.56
N GLU A 77 1.52 15.42 -22.46
CA GLU A 77 2.32 15.05 -23.62
C GLU A 77 1.61 14.05 -24.53
N SER A 78 0.71 13.25 -23.98
CA SER A 78 -0.14 12.31 -24.73
C SER A 78 -1.45 12.95 -25.25
N GLY A 79 -1.66 14.25 -25.03
CA GLY A 79 -2.81 15.01 -25.55
C GLY A 79 -4.07 14.94 -24.70
N TYR A 80 -4.00 14.47 -23.44
CA TYR A 80 -5.14 14.45 -22.52
C TYR A 80 -5.36 15.83 -21.88
N GLU A 81 -6.62 16.18 -21.62
CA GLU A 81 -6.97 17.27 -20.71
C GLU A 81 -6.71 16.81 -19.28
N THR A 82 -5.99 17.62 -18.48
CA THR A 82 -5.57 17.15 -17.14
C THR A 82 -5.98 18.11 -16.03
N GLU A 83 -6.25 17.55 -14.86
CA GLU A 83 -6.54 18.25 -13.62
C GLU A 83 -5.83 17.59 -12.45
N ILE A 84 -5.37 18.39 -11.48
CA ILE A 84 -4.95 17.90 -10.15
C ILE A 84 -6.11 18.10 -9.18
N GLN A 85 -6.75 17.01 -8.79
CA GLN A 85 -7.81 16.99 -7.82
C GLN A 85 -7.21 16.91 -6.41
N ARG A 86 -7.19 18.03 -5.68
CA ARG A 86 -6.61 18.12 -4.34
C ARG A 86 -7.64 17.76 -3.27
N PHE A 87 -7.18 17.07 -2.23
CA PHE A 87 -7.96 16.77 -1.03
C PHE A 87 -7.08 16.86 0.22
N THR A 88 -7.75 16.83 1.36
CA THR A 88 -7.09 16.92 2.67
C THR A 88 -7.34 15.64 3.44
N ILE A 89 -6.28 15.13 4.04
CA ILE A 89 -6.29 13.97 4.92
C ILE A 89 -6.14 14.49 6.35
N GLU A 90 -7.06 14.12 7.23
CA GLU A 90 -6.90 14.32 8.66
C GLU A 90 -6.13 13.14 9.23
N ASP A 91 -4.87 13.37 9.62
CA ASP A 91 -4.02 12.32 10.20
C ASP A 91 -3.70 12.57 11.67
N LEU A 92 -3.47 11.50 12.40
CA LEU A 92 -3.13 11.54 13.82
C LEU A 92 -1.64 11.83 13.99
N VAL A 93 -1.31 12.89 14.71
CA VAL A 93 0.07 13.34 14.93
C VAL A 93 0.40 13.35 16.42
N LEU A 94 1.47 12.66 16.79
CA LEU A 94 2.06 12.72 18.12
C LEU A 94 3.04 13.90 18.23
N ALA A 95 3.00 14.61 19.36
CA ALA A 95 4.02 15.60 19.67
C ALA A 95 5.34 14.91 20.02
N GLY A 96 6.43 15.45 19.54
CA GLY A 96 7.77 14.88 19.79
C GLY A 96 7.91 13.48 19.23
N MET A 97 8.48 12.57 20.03
CA MET A 97 8.60 11.14 19.71
C MET A 97 7.36 10.32 20.11
N GLY A 98 6.44 10.91 20.85
CA GLY A 98 5.13 10.36 21.16
C GLY A 98 4.86 10.03 22.62
N LEU A 99 5.71 9.28 23.31
CA LEU A 99 5.63 9.04 24.75
C LEU A 99 6.80 9.74 25.43
N ARG A 100 6.50 10.65 26.35
CA ARG A 100 7.51 11.33 27.17
C ARG A 100 7.40 10.87 28.62
N LEU A 101 8.53 10.48 29.20
CA LEU A 101 8.67 10.18 30.63
C LEU A 101 9.32 11.37 31.34
N GLU A 102 8.72 11.81 32.43
CA GLU A 102 9.23 12.89 33.30
C GLU A 102 10.22 12.32 34.34
N LEU A 103 11.41 12.00 33.84
CA LEU A 103 12.56 11.58 34.61
C LEU A 103 13.39 12.83 35.04
N PRO A 104 14.41 12.71 35.93
CA PRO A 104 15.33 13.82 36.18
C PRO A 104 15.96 14.42 34.91
N ASP A 105 16.28 13.57 33.93
CA ASP A 105 16.56 13.95 32.56
C ASP A 105 15.40 13.35 31.71
N PRO A 106 14.43 14.17 31.23
CA PRO A 106 13.27 13.67 30.51
C PRO A 106 13.64 12.86 29.27
N GLU A 107 12.95 11.76 29.04
CA GLU A 107 13.21 10.84 27.93
C GLU A 107 11.96 10.69 27.05
N GLU A 108 12.17 10.72 25.73
CA GLU A 108 11.11 10.56 24.74
C GLU A 108 11.29 9.25 23.97
N PHE A 109 10.20 8.50 23.83
CA PHE A 109 10.15 7.23 23.13
C PHE A 109 9.34 7.34 21.85
N ALA A 110 9.87 6.75 20.79
CA ALA A 110 9.17 6.66 19.51
C ALA A 110 7.88 5.85 19.66
N ALA A 111 6.75 6.47 19.30
CA ALA A 111 5.45 5.85 19.40
C ALA A 111 4.65 6.06 18.11
N LEU A 112 3.64 5.20 17.89
CA LEU A 112 2.68 5.31 16.81
C LEU A 112 1.27 5.38 17.40
N PRO A 113 0.40 6.28 16.92
CA PRO A 113 -1.01 6.23 17.29
C PRO A 113 -1.63 4.93 16.76
N LEU A 114 -2.57 4.36 17.51
CA LEU A 114 -3.44 3.34 16.94
C LEU A 114 -4.45 4.03 16.02
N GLU A 115 -4.78 3.40 14.91
CA GLU A 115 -5.84 3.85 14.04
C GLU A 115 -7.16 3.95 14.83
N ARG A 116 -7.89 5.05 14.67
CA ARG A 116 -9.05 5.44 15.47
C ARG A 116 -8.74 5.67 16.96
N SER A 117 -7.53 6.06 17.30
CA SER A 117 -7.25 6.57 18.65
C SER A 117 -8.06 7.84 18.93
N GLY A 118 -8.43 8.04 20.19
CA GLY A 118 -8.91 9.36 20.64
C GLY A 118 -7.77 10.38 20.64
N LEU A 119 -8.14 11.65 20.62
CA LEU A 119 -7.22 12.78 20.75
C LEU A 119 -7.01 13.15 22.21
N GLY A 120 -5.96 13.89 22.52
CA GLY A 120 -5.75 14.48 23.84
C GLY A 120 -4.32 14.88 24.12
N ASP A 121 -4.20 15.78 25.07
CA ASP A 121 -2.96 16.14 25.75
C ASP A 121 -3.12 15.69 27.22
N VAL A 122 -2.51 14.55 27.53
CA VAL A 122 -2.72 13.86 28.80
C VAL A 122 -1.40 13.63 29.52
N SER A 123 -1.44 13.80 30.82
CA SER A 123 -0.32 13.48 31.73
C SER A 123 -0.83 12.68 32.92
N GLY A 124 0.00 11.81 33.44
CA GLY A 124 -0.33 11.01 34.61
C GLY A 124 0.72 9.97 34.91
N ILE A 125 0.59 9.36 36.08
CA ILE A 125 1.47 8.26 36.50
C ILE A 125 1.31 7.09 35.52
N LEU A 126 2.39 6.69 34.85
CA LEU A 126 2.43 5.52 33.97
C LEU A 126 2.31 4.24 34.83
N THR A 127 1.22 3.51 34.64
CA THR A 127 0.85 2.42 35.51
C THR A 127 0.81 1.09 34.77
N PRO A 128 1.69 0.12 35.11
CA PRO A 128 1.67 -1.21 34.49
C PRO A 128 0.34 -1.93 34.77
N VAL A 129 -0.26 -2.45 33.69
CA VAL A 129 -1.53 -3.19 33.73
C VAL A 129 -1.44 -4.53 32.96
N GLY A 130 -0.26 -5.11 32.87
CA GLY A 130 -0.04 -6.40 32.24
C GLY A 130 -0.67 -6.49 30.84
N LEU A 131 -1.62 -7.41 30.66
CA LEU A 131 -2.39 -7.55 29.41
C LEU A 131 -3.65 -6.67 29.36
N ALA A 132 -3.86 -5.81 30.36
CA ALA A 132 -5.07 -5.02 30.56
C ALA A 132 -6.35 -5.88 30.67
N MET A 133 -6.23 -7.07 31.25
CA MET A 133 -7.39 -7.89 31.63
C MET A 133 -7.99 -7.34 32.93
N PRO A 134 -9.26 -7.59 33.25
CA PRO A 134 -9.85 -7.11 34.51
C PRO A 134 -9.08 -7.48 35.75
N GLY A 135 -8.39 -8.63 35.78
CA GLY A 135 -7.54 -9.08 36.90
C GLY A 135 -6.14 -8.47 36.94
N ASP A 136 -5.72 -7.75 35.90
CA ASP A 136 -4.41 -7.09 35.80
C ASP A 136 -4.49 -5.62 36.29
N LEU A 137 -5.71 -5.10 36.46
CA LEU A 137 -5.94 -3.71 36.84
C LEU A 137 -5.75 -3.55 38.38
N PRO A 138 -5.20 -2.42 38.84
CA PRO A 138 -5.02 -2.17 40.27
C PRO A 138 -6.39 -2.01 40.97
N ASP A 139 -6.50 -2.52 42.22
CA ASP A 139 -7.71 -2.43 43.04
C ASP A 139 -8.22 -0.99 43.24
N GLY A 140 -7.32 -0.01 43.20
CA GLY A 140 -7.62 1.43 43.33
C GLY A 140 -8.11 2.10 42.02
N GLY A 141 -8.18 1.37 40.93
CA GLY A 141 -8.48 1.94 39.60
C GLY A 141 -7.30 2.69 38.97
N LEU A 142 -7.58 3.39 37.89
CA LEU A 142 -6.61 4.13 37.06
C LEU A 142 -6.96 5.62 36.95
N GLU A 143 -7.73 6.16 37.86
CA GLU A 143 -8.18 7.54 37.76
C GLU A 143 -7.03 8.53 37.57
N GLY A 144 -7.04 9.26 36.44
CA GLY A 144 -5.99 10.22 36.07
C GLY A 144 -4.63 9.60 35.75
N ARG A 145 -4.55 8.29 35.52
CA ARG A 145 -3.31 7.59 35.20
C ARG A 145 -3.25 7.19 33.73
N ILE A 146 -2.05 7.03 33.19
CA ILE A 146 -1.81 6.43 31.88
C ILE A 146 -1.56 4.93 32.06
N ALA A 147 -2.39 4.10 31.44
CA ALA A 147 -2.22 2.66 31.49
C ALA A 147 -1.05 2.21 30.61
N PHE A 148 -0.22 1.27 31.09
CA PHE A 148 0.90 0.70 30.36
C PHE A 148 0.71 -0.80 30.21
N ALA A 149 0.37 -1.25 28.99
CA ALA A 149 -0.06 -2.61 28.71
C ALA A 149 0.83 -3.33 27.71
N LYS A 150 0.91 -4.66 27.83
CA LYS A 150 1.54 -5.53 26.83
C LYS A 150 0.55 -5.94 25.75
N ARG A 151 1.01 -5.97 24.49
CA ARG A 151 0.26 -6.55 23.37
C ARG A 151 0.04 -8.06 23.57
N GLY A 152 -1.14 -8.57 23.19
CA GLY A 152 -1.44 -10.00 23.16
C GLY A 152 -2.76 -10.34 23.86
N VAL A 153 -3.21 -11.57 23.69
CA VAL A 153 -4.36 -12.27 24.29
C VAL A 153 -5.72 -11.65 23.92
N ILE A 154 -5.98 -10.41 24.26
CA ILE A 154 -7.23 -9.68 23.94
C ILE A 154 -6.97 -8.60 22.91
N THR A 155 -8.03 -8.14 22.23
CA THR A 155 -7.94 -7.10 21.21
C THR A 155 -7.56 -5.75 21.81
N PHE A 156 -7.05 -4.84 20.98
CA PHE A 156 -6.72 -3.47 21.40
C PHE A 156 -7.96 -2.75 21.92
N GLN A 157 -9.11 -2.96 21.27
CA GLN A 157 -10.39 -2.39 21.69
C GLN A 157 -10.73 -2.80 23.13
N VAL A 158 -10.67 -4.09 23.44
CA VAL A 158 -10.99 -4.60 24.79
C VAL A 158 -9.99 -4.08 25.83
N LYS A 159 -8.71 -3.92 25.46
CA LYS A 159 -7.72 -3.28 26.36
C LYS A 159 -8.13 -1.83 26.66
N ALA A 160 -8.45 -1.06 25.63
CA ALA A 160 -8.87 0.33 25.77
C ALA A 160 -10.14 0.46 26.63
N GLU A 161 -11.14 -0.37 26.40
CA GLU A 161 -12.40 -0.40 27.17
C GLU A 161 -12.15 -0.73 28.67
N ASN A 162 -11.31 -1.73 28.95
CA ASN A 162 -11.01 -2.13 30.32
C ASN A 162 -10.30 -1.02 31.11
N VAL A 163 -9.27 -0.38 30.52
CA VAL A 163 -8.53 0.68 31.20
C VAL A 163 -9.35 1.97 31.31
N PHE A 164 -10.17 2.28 30.31
CA PHE A 164 -11.11 3.40 30.37
C PHE A 164 -12.14 3.24 31.50
N ALA A 165 -12.74 2.06 31.60
CA ALA A 165 -13.68 1.74 32.69
C ALA A 165 -13.03 1.83 34.09
N ALA A 166 -11.71 1.72 34.18
CA ALA A 166 -10.94 1.90 35.40
C ALA A 166 -10.51 3.36 35.66
N GLY A 167 -10.82 4.31 34.75
CA GLY A 167 -10.51 5.74 34.89
C GLY A 167 -9.21 6.20 34.26
N ALA A 168 -8.57 5.40 33.40
CA ALA A 168 -7.35 5.81 32.70
C ALA A 168 -7.61 6.98 31.73
N VAL A 169 -6.64 7.91 31.65
CA VAL A 169 -6.68 9.06 30.72
C VAL A 169 -5.90 8.83 29.42
N GLY A 170 -5.14 7.72 29.34
CA GLY A 170 -4.37 7.32 28.17
C GLY A 170 -3.97 5.86 28.25
N LEU A 171 -3.60 5.26 27.12
CA LEU A 171 -3.13 3.89 27.02
C LEU A 171 -1.90 3.79 26.13
N VAL A 172 -0.82 3.25 26.69
CA VAL A 172 0.39 2.85 25.96
C VAL A 172 0.40 1.33 25.84
N ILE A 173 0.57 0.81 24.62
CA ILE A 173 0.68 -0.63 24.37
C ILE A 173 2.07 -0.92 23.81
N TYR A 174 2.89 -1.70 24.50
CA TYR A 174 4.14 -2.14 23.93
C TYR A 174 4.03 -3.49 23.22
N ASN A 175 4.84 -3.67 22.18
CA ASN A 175 4.79 -4.85 21.33
C ASN A 175 5.29 -6.11 22.09
N ASN A 176 4.76 -7.28 21.73
CA ASN A 176 5.19 -8.59 22.22
C ASN A 176 6.16 -9.31 21.27
N VAL A 177 6.41 -8.73 20.09
CA VAL A 177 7.41 -9.15 19.12
C VAL A 177 8.35 -8.00 18.81
N PHE A 178 9.44 -8.27 18.10
CA PHE A 178 10.43 -7.25 17.78
C PHE A 178 9.85 -6.16 16.88
N GLY A 179 10.24 -4.90 17.12
CA GLY A 179 9.89 -3.72 16.33
C GLY A 179 8.59 -3.02 16.75
N PRO A 180 8.29 -1.87 16.13
CA PRO A 180 7.05 -1.14 16.31
C PRO A 180 5.87 -1.89 15.67
N PHE A 181 4.64 -1.46 15.95
CA PHE A 181 3.45 -1.99 15.27
C PHE A 181 2.38 -0.92 15.12
N ARG A 182 1.57 -1.04 14.09
CA ARG A 182 0.32 -0.31 13.95
C ARG A 182 -0.82 -1.19 14.42
N GLY A 183 -1.77 -0.63 15.12
CA GLY A 183 -2.97 -1.32 15.59
C GLY A 183 -4.21 -0.52 15.23
N VAL A 184 -5.36 -1.22 15.15
CA VAL A 184 -6.66 -0.62 14.81
C VAL A 184 -7.62 -0.83 15.97
N LEU A 185 -8.36 0.21 16.34
CA LEU A 185 -9.47 0.17 17.28
C LEU A 185 -10.79 0.00 16.51
N ALA A 186 -11.74 -0.75 17.05
CA ALA A 186 -13.05 -0.91 16.45
C ALA A 186 -13.89 0.37 16.54
N THR A 187 -13.76 1.09 17.66
CA THR A 187 -14.41 2.37 17.91
C THR A 187 -13.40 3.34 18.51
N GLN A 188 -13.58 4.63 18.25
CA GLN A 188 -12.74 5.70 18.78
C GLN A 188 -13.03 5.91 20.29
N PRO A 189 -12.03 5.77 21.18
CA PRO A 189 -12.16 6.14 22.58
C PRO A 189 -12.01 7.66 22.77
N ASP A 190 -12.37 8.16 23.95
CA ASP A 190 -12.24 9.58 24.30
C ASP A 190 -10.83 9.96 24.82
N PHE A 191 -9.82 9.12 24.63
CA PHE A 191 -8.46 9.32 25.10
C PHE A 191 -7.41 8.72 24.14
N PRO A 192 -6.14 9.20 24.17
CA PRO A 192 -5.11 8.71 23.28
C PRO A 192 -4.69 7.26 23.58
N VAL A 193 -4.57 6.46 22.52
CA VAL A 193 -4.05 5.10 22.54
C VAL A 193 -2.87 5.01 21.58
N ILE A 194 -1.70 4.71 22.10
CA ILE A 194 -0.45 4.64 21.33
C ILE A 194 0.24 3.30 21.49
N SER A 195 1.13 2.99 20.55
CA SER A 195 1.97 1.81 20.57
C SER A 195 3.45 2.17 20.57
N ILE A 196 4.26 1.37 21.25
CA ILE A 196 5.72 1.48 21.25
C ILE A 196 6.37 0.13 20.93
N SER A 197 7.67 0.15 20.66
CA SER A 197 8.42 -1.07 20.38
C SER A 197 8.49 -1.99 21.60
N ARG A 198 8.85 -3.27 21.38
CA ARG A 198 9.08 -4.21 22.47
C ARG A 198 10.26 -3.78 23.35
N ASN A 199 11.35 -3.35 22.72
CA ASN A 199 12.57 -3.00 23.47
C ASN A 199 12.34 -1.81 24.38
N ASP A 200 11.65 -0.77 23.87
CA ASP A 200 11.29 0.40 24.68
C ASP A 200 10.32 0.02 25.78
N GLY A 201 9.36 -0.86 25.48
CA GLY A 201 8.41 -1.35 26.48
C GLY A 201 9.07 -2.12 27.63
N GLU A 202 10.01 -3.02 27.32
CA GLU A 202 10.77 -3.78 28.34
C GLU A 202 11.68 -2.84 29.15
N ALA A 203 12.32 -1.84 28.52
CA ALA A 203 13.11 -0.84 29.23
C ALA A 203 12.25 0.02 30.20
N ILE A 204 11.06 0.41 29.78
CA ILE A 204 10.12 1.16 30.62
C ILE A 204 9.58 0.28 31.78
N GLU A 205 9.30 -1.02 31.54
CA GLU A 205 8.93 -1.94 32.63
C GLU A 205 9.99 -2.01 33.71
N ASP A 206 11.28 -2.07 33.34
CA ASP A 206 12.39 -2.08 34.28
C ASP A 206 12.45 -0.79 35.12
N LEU A 207 12.23 0.38 34.49
CA LEU A 207 12.18 1.67 35.19
C LEU A 207 10.99 1.75 36.16
N LEU A 208 9.82 1.23 35.77
CA LEU A 208 8.61 1.24 36.57
C LEU A 208 8.66 0.25 37.75
N ALA A 209 9.59 -0.73 37.76
CA ALA A 209 9.79 -1.64 38.88
C ALA A 209 10.35 -0.94 40.13
N ASP A 210 11.10 0.16 39.93
CA ASP A 210 11.82 0.84 41.01
C ASP A 210 11.16 2.15 41.46
N SER A 211 10.28 2.75 40.63
CA SER A 211 9.67 4.07 40.95
C SER A 211 8.37 4.31 40.20
N GLU A 212 7.49 5.15 40.77
CA GLU A 212 6.41 5.74 40.01
C GLU A 212 6.97 6.83 39.07
N ILE A 213 6.57 6.79 37.78
CA ILE A 213 7.04 7.72 36.76
C ILE A 213 5.83 8.44 36.15
N GLU A 214 5.90 9.76 36.11
CA GLU A 214 4.94 10.56 35.36
C GLU A 214 5.26 10.50 33.87
N ALA A 215 4.24 10.37 33.06
CA ALA A 215 4.34 10.34 31.61
C ALA A 215 3.34 11.29 30.96
N SER A 216 3.64 11.71 29.74
CA SER A 216 2.71 12.49 28.94
C SER A 216 2.61 11.96 27.51
N ILE A 217 1.43 12.15 26.92
CA ILE A 217 1.11 11.84 25.54
C ILE A 217 0.34 13.03 24.97
N THR A 218 0.83 13.65 23.92
CA THR A 218 0.07 14.66 23.16
C THR A 218 -0.22 14.13 21.76
N LEU A 219 -1.49 13.83 21.50
CA LEU A 219 -1.99 13.34 20.21
C LEU A 219 -3.03 14.31 19.67
N THR A 220 -2.73 14.89 18.54
CA THR A 220 -3.57 15.84 17.82
C THR A 220 -3.84 15.37 16.41
N THR A 221 -4.70 16.05 15.67
CA THR A 221 -4.82 15.88 14.22
C THR A 221 -4.02 16.93 13.48
N GLN A 222 -3.58 16.58 12.28
CA GLN A 222 -2.98 17.49 11.32
C GLN A 222 -3.62 17.25 9.97
N ASP A 223 -3.99 18.36 9.29
CA ASP A 223 -4.42 18.32 7.91
C ASP A 223 -3.20 18.13 6.99
N LEU A 224 -3.17 17.02 6.27
CA LEU A 224 -2.14 16.70 5.29
C LEU A 224 -2.73 16.80 3.88
N PRO A 225 -2.07 17.54 2.95
CA PRO A 225 -2.54 17.62 1.57
C PRO A 225 -2.17 16.37 0.79
N SER A 226 -3.11 15.88 -0.03
CA SER A 226 -2.86 14.88 -1.05
C SER A 226 -3.63 15.20 -2.32
N GLN A 227 -3.43 14.44 -3.39
CA GLN A 227 -4.05 14.72 -4.67
C GLN A 227 -4.15 13.50 -5.58
N ASN A 228 -5.20 13.46 -6.38
CA ASN A 228 -5.32 12.61 -7.56
C ASN A 228 -4.90 13.38 -8.81
N VAL A 229 -4.45 12.66 -9.83
CA VAL A 229 -4.30 13.19 -11.19
C VAL A 229 -5.47 12.69 -12.03
N ILE A 230 -6.18 13.59 -12.71
CA ILE A 230 -7.25 13.23 -13.62
C ILE A 230 -6.80 13.62 -15.02
N ALA A 231 -6.75 12.65 -15.94
CA ALA A 231 -6.45 12.87 -17.34
C ALA A 231 -7.60 12.35 -18.20
N GLU A 232 -8.23 13.22 -18.96
CA GLU A 232 -9.45 12.91 -19.70
C GLU A 232 -9.25 13.06 -21.20
N LYS A 233 -9.73 12.06 -21.95
CA LYS A 233 -9.90 12.10 -23.38
C LYS A 233 -11.37 11.83 -23.70
N LYS A 234 -12.06 12.88 -24.15
CA LYS A 234 -13.50 12.84 -24.42
C LYS A 234 -13.85 11.98 -25.62
N GLY A 235 -14.83 11.09 -25.42
CA GLY A 235 -15.53 10.37 -26.48
C GLY A 235 -16.88 10.98 -26.81
N PRO A 236 -17.59 10.43 -27.82
CA PRO A 236 -18.87 10.93 -28.27
C PRO A 236 -20.01 10.46 -27.36
N GLY A 237 -20.28 10.97 -26.27
CA GLY A 237 -21.35 10.53 -25.37
C GLY A 237 -21.01 10.76 -23.91
N GLU A 238 -21.88 10.28 -23.02
CA GLU A 238 -21.74 10.50 -21.59
C GLU A 238 -21.02 9.33 -20.86
N SER A 239 -20.89 8.17 -21.53
CA SER A 239 -20.24 7.01 -20.92
C SER A 239 -18.76 7.26 -20.67
N VAL A 240 -18.29 6.86 -19.48
CA VAL A 240 -16.91 6.99 -19.03
C VAL A 240 -16.38 5.62 -18.64
N VAL A 241 -15.14 5.31 -19.04
CA VAL A 241 -14.36 4.21 -18.47
C VAL A 241 -13.16 4.80 -17.75
N VAL A 242 -12.98 4.41 -16.50
CA VAL A 242 -11.86 4.85 -15.66
C VAL A 242 -10.74 3.82 -15.73
N LEU A 243 -9.51 4.29 -15.95
CA LEU A 243 -8.28 3.52 -15.82
C LEU A 243 -7.55 4.09 -14.61
N GLY A 244 -7.34 3.31 -13.56
CA GLY A 244 -6.78 3.84 -12.33
C GLY A 244 -5.81 2.90 -11.63
N GLY A 245 -5.12 3.42 -10.66
CA GLY A 245 -4.21 2.76 -9.76
C GLY A 245 -3.44 3.82 -8.99
N HIS A 246 -2.99 3.50 -7.81
CA HIS A 246 -2.28 4.49 -7.02
C HIS A 246 -0.85 4.74 -7.52
N TYR A 247 -0.27 5.86 -7.09
CA TYR A 247 1.09 6.23 -7.45
C TYR A 247 1.97 6.52 -6.24
N ASP A 248 1.39 6.63 -5.05
CA ASP A 248 2.13 6.72 -3.79
C ASP A 248 2.79 5.38 -3.41
N SER A 249 3.58 5.37 -2.38
CA SER A 249 4.25 4.19 -1.85
C SER A 249 4.31 4.24 -0.33
N VAL A 250 4.50 3.08 0.32
CA VAL A 250 4.74 3.03 1.77
C VAL A 250 6.02 3.80 2.16
N PRO A 251 6.12 4.29 3.42
CA PRO A 251 7.26 5.07 3.89
C PRO A 251 8.62 4.42 3.64
N GLY A 252 9.53 5.17 3.01
CA GLY A 252 10.92 4.78 2.77
C GLY A 252 11.14 3.73 1.68
N ILE A 253 10.08 3.22 1.05
CA ILE A 253 10.15 2.18 0.00
C ILE A 253 9.93 2.82 -1.37
N ALA A 254 10.76 2.44 -2.34
CA ALA A 254 10.63 2.97 -3.70
C ALA A 254 9.36 2.47 -4.41
N GLY A 255 8.79 1.34 -4.00
CA GLY A 255 7.56 0.80 -4.54
C GLY A 255 7.62 0.60 -6.05
N ALA A 256 8.57 -0.20 -6.52
CA ALA A 256 8.77 -0.42 -7.95
C ALA A 256 7.62 -1.22 -8.55
N ASN A 257 7.19 -2.26 -7.83
CA ASN A 257 6.02 -3.03 -8.18
C ASN A 257 4.75 -2.39 -7.62
N ASP A 258 4.80 -1.90 -6.41
CA ASP A 258 3.68 -1.32 -5.64
C ASP A 258 3.91 0.18 -5.35
N ASN A 259 3.38 1.15 -6.13
CA ASN A 259 2.71 0.87 -7.41
C ASN A 259 3.25 1.79 -8.53
N ALA A 260 4.58 1.91 -8.62
CA ALA A 260 5.18 2.57 -9.79
C ALA A 260 4.89 1.79 -11.10
N SER A 261 4.70 0.46 -11.00
CA SER A 261 4.37 -0.41 -12.12
C SER A 261 3.02 -0.05 -12.75
N GLY A 262 1.99 0.13 -11.94
CA GLY A 262 0.67 0.57 -12.39
C GLY A 262 0.70 1.99 -12.97
N ALA A 263 1.39 2.92 -12.31
CA ALA A 263 1.56 4.29 -12.80
C ALA A 263 2.22 4.30 -14.20
N ALA A 264 3.26 3.50 -14.42
CA ALA A 264 3.92 3.38 -15.72
C ALA A 264 3.00 2.77 -16.80
N VAL A 265 2.21 1.76 -16.44
CA VAL A 265 1.20 1.16 -17.34
C VAL A 265 0.12 2.18 -17.72
N LEU A 266 -0.35 3.00 -16.78
CA LEU A 266 -1.33 4.06 -17.07
C LEU A 266 -0.77 5.09 -18.07
N VAL A 267 0.49 5.50 -17.92
CA VAL A 267 1.15 6.40 -18.89
C VAL A 267 1.30 5.73 -20.26
N THR A 268 1.68 4.45 -20.30
CA THR A 268 1.78 3.68 -21.55
C THR A 268 0.41 3.55 -22.24
N LEU A 269 -0.66 3.27 -21.48
CA LEU A 269 -2.03 3.25 -21.99
C LEU A 269 -2.45 4.61 -22.56
N ALA A 270 -2.10 5.71 -21.90
CA ALA A 270 -2.37 7.04 -22.42
C ALA A 270 -1.76 7.25 -23.81
N ARG A 271 -0.50 6.84 -24.01
CA ARG A 271 0.18 6.90 -25.32
C ARG A 271 -0.48 5.99 -26.35
N MET A 272 -0.77 4.74 -25.97
CA MET A 272 -1.40 3.76 -26.89
C MET A 272 -2.79 4.20 -27.36
N LEU A 273 -3.54 4.90 -26.51
CA LEU A 273 -4.90 5.33 -26.78
C LEU A 273 -5.00 6.78 -27.29
N ALA A 274 -3.87 7.50 -27.41
CA ALA A 274 -3.85 8.91 -27.79
C ALA A 274 -4.59 9.19 -29.11
N ASP A 275 -4.33 8.39 -30.14
CA ASP A 275 -4.90 8.52 -31.47
C ASP A 275 -6.05 7.53 -31.76
N VAL A 276 -6.56 6.83 -30.75
CA VAL A 276 -7.64 5.85 -30.89
C VAL A 276 -8.99 6.50 -30.62
N ASP A 277 -9.90 6.47 -31.59
CA ASP A 277 -11.28 6.93 -31.38
C ASP A 277 -12.09 5.85 -30.65
N LEU A 278 -12.54 6.15 -29.45
CA LEU A 278 -13.37 5.27 -28.65
C LEU A 278 -14.81 5.82 -28.52
N PRO A 279 -15.83 4.96 -28.42
CA PRO A 279 -17.23 5.39 -28.33
C PRO A 279 -17.61 5.97 -26.94
N PHE A 280 -16.66 6.09 -26.03
CA PHE A 280 -16.82 6.59 -24.68
C PHE A 280 -15.60 7.45 -24.26
N THR A 281 -15.77 8.22 -23.23
CA THR A 281 -14.69 9.00 -22.61
C THR A 281 -13.76 8.07 -21.82
N ILE A 282 -12.45 8.22 -22.02
CA ILE A 282 -11.42 7.62 -21.17
C ILE A 282 -11.02 8.64 -20.11
N ARG A 283 -11.02 8.19 -18.87
CA ARG A 283 -10.51 8.97 -17.74
C ARG A 283 -9.42 8.16 -17.02
N ILE A 284 -8.18 8.60 -17.12
CA ILE A 284 -7.03 7.97 -16.46
C ILE A 284 -6.82 8.69 -15.14
N VAL A 285 -6.85 7.95 -14.04
CA VAL A 285 -6.78 8.54 -12.69
C VAL A 285 -5.77 7.80 -11.82
N PRO A 286 -4.50 8.24 -11.81
CA PRO A 286 -3.59 7.91 -10.72
C PRO A 286 -4.09 8.49 -9.39
N PHE A 287 -4.30 7.62 -8.39
CA PHE A 287 -4.78 7.99 -7.07
C PHE A 287 -3.62 8.22 -6.11
N GLY A 288 -3.72 9.28 -5.29
CA GLY A 288 -2.79 9.49 -4.18
C GLY A 288 -3.30 8.87 -2.89
N SER A 289 -2.37 8.62 -1.98
CA SER A 289 -2.67 8.15 -0.60
C SER A 289 -3.55 6.90 -0.52
N GLU A 290 -3.29 5.95 -1.40
CA GLU A 290 -3.88 4.61 -1.34
C GLU A 290 -3.38 3.87 -0.10
N GLU A 291 -2.09 3.94 0.18
CA GLU A 291 -1.38 3.27 1.26
C GLU A 291 -1.85 3.69 2.67
N LEU A 292 -2.57 4.81 2.76
CA LEU A 292 -3.27 5.25 3.97
C LEU A 292 -4.73 4.78 4.04
N GLY A 293 -5.15 3.91 3.13
CA GLY A 293 -6.45 3.26 3.11
C GLY A 293 -7.39 3.76 2.02
N LEU A 294 -6.95 3.76 0.76
CA LEU A 294 -7.72 4.07 -0.45
C LEU A 294 -8.26 5.52 -0.48
N LEU A 295 -7.55 6.48 0.15
CA LEU A 295 -8.11 7.81 0.40
C LEU A 295 -8.37 8.57 -0.91
N GLY A 296 -7.45 8.47 -1.88
CA GLY A 296 -7.59 9.13 -3.17
C GLY A 296 -8.76 8.61 -3.99
N SER A 297 -8.89 7.30 -4.12
CA SER A 297 -9.98 6.70 -4.90
C SER A 297 -11.34 6.90 -4.23
N ARG A 298 -11.42 6.86 -2.91
CA ARG A 298 -12.65 7.21 -2.17
C ARG A 298 -13.05 8.65 -2.43
N PHE A 299 -12.11 9.59 -2.25
CA PHE A 299 -12.38 11.01 -2.50
C PHE A 299 -12.83 11.25 -3.94
N TYR A 300 -12.19 10.60 -4.92
CA TYR A 300 -12.59 10.69 -6.32
C TYR A 300 -14.03 10.22 -6.52
N VAL A 301 -14.38 9.02 -6.06
CA VAL A 301 -15.73 8.44 -6.21
C VAL A 301 -16.78 9.30 -5.49
N GLU A 302 -16.51 9.75 -4.27
CA GLU A 302 -17.40 10.62 -3.49
C GLU A 302 -17.61 12.00 -4.12
N SER A 303 -16.66 12.48 -4.93
CA SER A 303 -16.77 13.76 -5.64
C SER A 303 -17.63 13.69 -6.90
N LEU A 304 -17.91 12.48 -7.41
CA LEU A 304 -18.75 12.30 -8.59
C LEU A 304 -20.22 12.60 -8.25
N SER A 305 -20.89 13.33 -9.14
CA SER A 305 -22.35 13.45 -9.10
C SER A 305 -23.01 12.09 -9.40
N GLU A 306 -24.28 11.91 -8.99
CA GLU A 306 -25.04 10.71 -9.31
C GLU A 306 -25.03 10.40 -10.84
N ASN A 307 -25.17 11.42 -11.67
CA ASN A 307 -25.12 11.26 -13.14
C ASN A 307 -23.73 10.82 -13.64
N GLU A 308 -22.65 11.35 -13.09
CA GLU A 308 -21.29 10.93 -13.47
C GLU A 308 -21.02 9.49 -13.01
N LEU A 309 -21.48 9.13 -11.81
CA LEU A 309 -21.36 7.78 -11.30
C LEU A 309 -22.13 6.77 -12.17
N GLU A 310 -23.39 7.08 -12.51
CA GLU A 310 -24.21 6.26 -13.43
C GLU A 310 -23.60 6.13 -14.82
N ASN A 311 -22.88 7.16 -15.29
CA ASN A 311 -22.19 7.15 -16.57
C ASN A 311 -20.82 6.46 -16.53
N THR A 312 -20.25 6.20 -15.36
CA THR A 312 -19.03 5.42 -15.21
C THR A 312 -19.35 3.93 -15.39
N LYS A 313 -18.99 3.39 -16.55
CA LYS A 313 -19.38 2.04 -16.98
C LYS A 313 -18.47 0.94 -16.46
N ALA A 314 -17.20 1.26 -16.24
CA ALA A 314 -16.23 0.35 -15.66
C ALA A 314 -15.02 1.10 -15.09
N MET A 315 -14.34 0.46 -14.14
CA MET A 315 -13.03 0.85 -13.64
C MET A 315 -12.03 -0.29 -13.87
N LEU A 316 -10.95 -0.02 -14.60
CA LEU A 316 -9.83 -0.92 -14.75
C LEU A 316 -8.72 -0.48 -13.80
N ASN A 317 -8.41 -1.31 -12.82
CA ASN A 317 -7.39 -1.04 -11.79
C ASN A 317 -6.08 -1.72 -12.16
N PHE A 318 -4.98 -1.00 -11.99
CA PHE A 318 -3.63 -1.47 -12.30
C PHE A 318 -2.76 -1.33 -11.05
N ASP A 319 -2.39 -2.48 -10.45
CA ASP A 319 -1.63 -2.45 -9.21
C ASP A 319 -0.78 -3.70 -9.03
N ALA A 320 0.48 -3.49 -8.60
CA ALA A 320 1.48 -4.55 -8.40
C ALA A 320 1.68 -5.47 -9.61
N LEU A 321 1.85 -4.90 -10.80
CA LEU A 321 1.79 -5.60 -12.10
C LEU A 321 3.05 -6.34 -12.52
N GLY A 322 4.20 -6.00 -11.92
CA GLY A 322 5.51 -6.32 -12.54
C GLY A 322 6.13 -7.64 -12.10
N THR A 323 5.55 -8.37 -11.13
CA THR A 323 6.19 -9.55 -10.54
C THR A 323 5.27 -10.77 -10.56
N GLY A 324 5.86 -11.94 -10.84
CA GLY A 324 5.13 -13.20 -10.88
C GLY A 324 5.36 -14.02 -12.14
N SER A 325 4.41 -14.88 -12.46
CA SER A 325 4.47 -15.79 -13.60
C SER A 325 3.70 -15.28 -14.83
N GLY A 326 2.85 -14.26 -14.68
CA GLY A 326 2.05 -13.67 -15.75
C GLY A 326 1.02 -12.68 -15.24
N VAL A 327 0.29 -12.08 -16.16
CA VAL A 327 -0.79 -11.13 -15.86
C VAL A 327 -1.98 -11.86 -15.26
N SER A 328 -2.42 -11.44 -14.09
CA SER A 328 -3.63 -11.95 -13.43
C SER A 328 -4.70 -10.89 -13.38
N VAL A 329 -5.97 -11.32 -13.46
CA VAL A 329 -7.12 -10.43 -13.35
C VAL A 329 -8.21 -11.03 -12.47
N PHE A 330 -9.00 -10.17 -11.86
CA PHE A 330 -10.31 -10.51 -11.27
C PHE A 330 -11.24 -9.30 -11.31
N GLY A 331 -12.53 -9.52 -11.22
CA GLY A 331 -13.52 -8.44 -11.25
C GLY A 331 -14.92 -8.95 -11.60
N ASP A 332 -15.72 -8.08 -12.19
CA ASP A 332 -17.07 -8.41 -12.62
C ASP A 332 -17.08 -9.46 -13.74
N GLY A 333 -18.01 -10.44 -13.59
CA GLY A 333 -18.04 -11.61 -14.44
C GLY A 333 -18.20 -11.34 -15.94
N ASP A 334 -18.96 -10.30 -16.29
CA ASP A 334 -19.18 -9.94 -17.71
C ASP A 334 -17.88 -9.39 -18.35
N ILE A 335 -17.07 -8.65 -17.61
CA ILE A 335 -15.79 -8.12 -18.09
C ILE A 335 -14.73 -9.23 -18.09
N THR A 336 -14.63 -10.01 -17.02
CA THR A 336 -13.63 -11.09 -16.90
C THR A 336 -13.85 -12.20 -17.95
N ALA A 337 -15.09 -12.44 -18.37
CA ALA A 337 -15.40 -13.42 -19.41
C ALA A 337 -14.76 -13.06 -20.78
N LEU A 338 -14.52 -11.78 -21.05
CA LEU A 338 -13.92 -11.34 -22.31
C LEU A 338 -12.39 -11.37 -22.28
N VAL A 339 -11.79 -11.26 -21.09
CA VAL A 339 -10.35 -11.00 -20.96
C VAL A 339 -9.49 -12.15 -21.47
N SER A 340 -9.89 -13.40 -21.28
CA SER A 340 -9.15 -14.58 -21.77
C SER A 340 -9.06 -14.59 -23.30
N ASP A 341 -10.20 -14.38 -23.98
CA ASP A 341 -10.25 -14.33 -25.44
C ASP A 341 -9.43 -13.14 -25.99
N ILE A 342 -9.44 -12.02 -25.28
CA ILE A 342 -8.66 -10.83 -25.63
C ILE A 342 -7.17 -11.08 -25.42
N GLY A 343 -6.78 -11.74 -24.31
CA GLY A 343 -5.41 -12.14 -24.06
C GLY A 343 -4.84 -12.98 -25.20
N ASP A 344 -5.61 -13.97 -25.67
CA ASP A 344 -5.26 -14.81 -26.82
C ASP A 344 -5.04 -13.99 -28.10
N GLN A 345 -5.89 -12.98 -28.36
CA GLN A 345 -5.78 -12.10 -29.54
C GLN A 345 -4.51 -11.26 -29.54
N VAL A 346 -4.04 -10.84 -28.36
CA VAL A 346 -2.82 -10.04 -28.21
C VAL A 346 -1.60 -10.89 -27.82
N ASN A 347 -1.77 -12.21 -27.78
CA ASN A 347 -0.73 -13.20 -27.42
C ASN A 347 -0.16 -12.98 -26.01
N VAL A 348 -1.05 -12.71 -25.05
CA VAL A 348 -0.75 -12.61 -23.62
C VAL A 348 -1.55 -13.65 -22.85
N ASP A 349 -0.86 -14.48 -22.05
CA ASP A 349 -1.53 -15.41 -21.15
C ASP A 349 -2.07 -14.65 -19.93
N VAL A 350 -3.39 -14.71 -19.73
CA VAL A 350 -4.06 -13.99 -18.64
C VAL A 350 -4.77 -14.95 -17.73
N ALA A 351 -4.38 -14.98 -16.47
CA ALA A 351 -5.01 -15.83 -15.45
C ALA A 351 -6.20 -15.08 -14.81
N VAL A 352 -7.42 -15.65 -14.95
CA VAL A 352 -8.59 -15.15 -14.23
C VAL A 352 -8.64 -15.79 -12.84
N THR A 353 -8.62 -14.97 -11.80
CA THR A 353 -8.59 -15.40 -10.39
C THR A 353 -9.86 -14.99 -9.63
N LEU A 354 -9.99 -15.45 -8.38
CA LEU A 354 -11.14 -15.11 -7.53
C LEU A 354 -10.98 -13.84 -6.71
N GLY A 355 -9.80 -13.20 -6.76
CA GLY A 355 -9.48 -11.98 -6.01
C GLY A 355 -8.14 -12.06 -5.28
N LEU A 356 -7.81 -10.99 -4.57
CA LEU A 356 -6.63 -10.90 -3.71
C LEU A 356 -6.93 -11.53 -2.34
N THR A 357 -6.02 -12.37 -1.86
CA THR A 357 -6.16 -12.93 -0.52
C THR A 357 -5.62 -11.94 0.52
N GLY A 358 -6.53 -11.30 1.27
CA GLY A 358 -6.16 -10.41 2.37
C GLY A 358 -5.66 -9.02 1.93
N GLY A 359 -5.86 -8.64 0.67
CA GLY A 359 -5.52 -7.34 0.11
C GLY A 359 -6.73 -6.65 -0.52
N SER A 360 -6.58 -5.37 -0.79
CA SER A 360 -7.52 -4.52 -1.52
C SER A 360 -6.72 -3.50 -2.32
N SER A 361 -7.35 -2.79 -3.23
CA SER A 361 -6.78 -1.69 -4.01
C SER A 361 -7.91 -0.72 -4.41
N ASP A 362 -7.63 0.30 -5.18
CA ASP A 362 -8.54 1.40 -5.56
C ASP A 362 -9.86 0.94 -6.19
N PHE A 363 -9.90 -0.24 -6.83
CA PHE A 363 -11.15 -0.84 -7.34
C PHE A 363 -12.23 -0.95 -6.26
N ALA A 364 -11.86 -1.08 -4.99
CA ALA A 364 -12.81 -1.28 -3.91
C ALA A 364 -13.72 -0.07 -3.71
N SER A 365 -13.22 1.14 -3.88
CA SER A 365 -14.02 2.37 -3.82
C SER A 365 -15.11 2.40 -4.89
N PHE A 366 -14.78 1.96 -6.11
CA PHE A 366 -15.73 1.87 -7.23
C PHE A 366 -16.74 0.74 -7.04
N ARG A 367 -16.29 -0.43 -6.57
CA ARG A 367 -17.16 -1.56 -6.24
C ARG A 367 -18.20 -1.17 -5.17
N GLU A 368 -17.79 -0.46 -4.12
CA GLU A 368 -18.69 0.02 -3.06
C GLU A 368 -19.74 0.98 -3.61
N ALA A 369 -19.41 1.76 -4.64
CA ALA A 369 -20.33 2.64 -5.35
C ALA A 369 -21.15 1.93 -6.44
N GLY A 370 -20.99 0.62 -6.63
CA GLY A 370 -21.74 -0.16 -7.62
C GLY A 370 -21.22 -0.05 -9.06
N VAL A 371 -20.02 0.47 -9.26
CA VAL A 371 -19.37 0.54 -10.59
C VAL A 371 -18.68 -0.80 -10.88
N PRO A 372 -18.93 -1.42 -12.05
CA PRO A 372 -18.22 -2.61 -12.48
C PRO A 372 -16.71 -2.39 -12.55
N TYR A 373 -15.92 -3.41 -12.22
CA TYR A 373 -14.47 -3.27 -12.18
C TYR A 373 -13.73 -4.49 -12.71
N LEU A 374 -12.48 -4.24 -13.11
CA LEU A 374 -11.49 -5.26 -13.44
C LEU A 374 -10.16 -4.86 -12.83
N MET A 375 -9.59 -5.72 -11.98
CA MET A 375 -8.26 -5.54 -11.39
C MET A 375 -7.22 -6.31 -12.18
N PHE A 376 -6.14 -5.65 -12.58
CA PHE A 376 -4.94 -6.23 -13.17
C PHE A 376 -3.81 -6.25 -12.13
N PHE A 377 -3.13 -7.38 -11.97
CA PHE A 377 -2.02 -7.53 -11.03
C PHE A 377 -1.09 -8.68 -11.43
N GLY A 378 0.11 -8.72 -10.83
CA GLY A 378 1.02 -9.87 -10.90
C GLY A 378 0.75 -10.84 -9.75
N ASP A 379 1.01 -12.13 -9.96
CA ASP A 379 0.69 -13.17 -8.98
C ASP A 379 1.74 -13.35 -7.85
N ASP A 380 2.86 -12.60 -7.86
CA ASP A 380 3.86 -12.56 -6.78
C ASP A 380 3.93 -11.17 -6.13
N VAL A 381 3.16 -10.97 -5.07
CA VAL A 381 3.19 -9.75 -4.23
C VAL A 381 4.05 -9.91 -2.97
N SER A 382 4.94 -10.89 -2.93
CA SER A 382 5.71 -11.21 -1.71
C SER A 382 6.76 -10.16 -1.32
N ARG A 383 7.07 -9.21 -2.21
CA ARG A 383 8.07 -8.16 -2.00
C ARG A 383 7.49 -6.79 -1.71
N ILE A 384 6.19 -6.56 -2.01
CA ILE A 384 5.57 -5.26 -1.76
C ILE A 384 5.71 -4.87 -0.28
N HIS A 385 5.72 -3.58 0.01
CA HIS A 385 5.91 -3.01 1.37
C HIS A 385 7.23 -3.40 2.03
N THR A 386 8.24 -3.84 1.26
CA THR A 386 9.58 -4.17 1.76
C THR A 386 10.68 -3.47 0.95
N GLU A 387 11.87 -3.34 1.53
CA GLU A 387 13.06 -2.82 0.82
C GLU A 387 13.44 -3.64 -0.44
N ARG A 388 12.79 -4.79 -0.66
CA ARG A 388 12.99 -5.65 -1.83
C ARG A 388 12.03 -5.33 -2.97
N ASP A 389 11.15 -4.35 -2.81
CA ASP A 389 10.32 -3.86 -3.92
C ASP A 389 11.13 -2.90 -4.79
N THR A 390 11.94 -3.47 -5.66
CA THR A 390 12.92 -2.78 -6.51
C THR A 390 12.77 -3.18 -7.97
N LEU A 391 13.25 -2.31 -8.86
CA LEU A 391 13.16 -2.46 -10.31
C LEU A 391 13.75 -3.79 -10.82
N GLU A 392 14.76 -4.36 -10.16
CA GLU A 392 15.42 -5.60 -10.60
C GLU A 392 14.49 -6.83 -10.65
N PHE A 393 13.36 -6.79 -9.94
CA PHE A 393 12.38 -7.86 -9.92
C PHE A 393 11.20 -7.63 -10.85
N VAL A 394 11.07 -6.44 -11.44
CA VAL A 394 9.97 -6.10 -12.34
C VAL A 394 10.27 -6.60 -13.76
N GLN A 395 9.31 -7.28 -14.36
CA GLN A 395 9.38 -7.86 -15.69
C GLN A 395 8.64 -6.97 -16.69
N ALA A 396 9.35 -6.50 -17.73
CA ALA A 396 8.79 -5.63 -18.76
C ALA A 396 7.59 -6.26 -19.49
N GLU A 397 7.66 -7.56 -19.73
CA GLU A 397 6.63 -8.33 -20.45
C GLU A 397 5.29 -8.33 -19.71
N MET A 398 5.33 -8.32 -18.36
CA MET A 398 4.11 -8.26 -17.56
C MET A 398 3.44 -6.90 -17.67
N LEU A 399 4.22 -5.81 -17.62
CA LEU A 399 3.72 -4.44 -17.77
C LEU A 399 3.09 -4.25 -19.15
N GLY A 400 3.83 -4.63 -20.21
CA GLY A 400 3.35 -4.55 -21.58
C GLY A 400 2.15 -5.46 -21.86
N GLY A 401 2.13 -6.64 -21.24
CA GLY A 401 1.00 -7.57 -21.33
C GLY A 401 -0.28 -6.95 -20.76
N ALA A 402 -0.22 -6.38 -19.55
CA ALA A 402 -1.35 -5.70 -18.94
C ALA A 402 -1.84 -4.51 -19.81
N ALA A 403 -0.91 -3.69 -20.32
CA ALA A 403 -1.25 -2.57 -21.20
C ALA A 403 -1.90 -3.05 -22.50
N ALA A 404 -1.35 -4.10 -23.15
CA ALA A 404 -1.88 -4.63 -24.41
C ALA A 404 -3.28 -5.22 -24.26
N VAL A 405 -3.51 -6.00 -23.20
CA VAL A 405 -4.83 -6.59 -22.90
C VAL A 405 -5.86 -5.51 -22.60
N ALA A 406 -5.51 -4.53 -21.75
CA ALA A 406 -6.42 -3.43 -21.44
C ALA A 406 -6.75 -2.57 -22.66
N ALA A 407 -5.76 -2.22 -23.50
CA ALA A 407 -5.99 -1.46 -24.72
C ALA A 407 -6.86 -2.22 -25.73
N ALA A 408 -6.72 -3.54 -25.84
CA ALA A 408 -7.56 -4.36 -26.72
C ALA A 408 -8.98 -4.51 -26.17
N LEU A 409 -9.13 -4.66 -24.83
CA LEU A 409 -10.43 -4.71 -24.16
C LEU A 409 -11.25 -3.42 -24.41
N LEU A 410 -10.60 -2.26 -24.35
CA LEU A 410 -11.25 -0.97 -24.60
C LEU A 410 -11.67 -0.76 -26.07
N GLN A 411 -11.12 -1.52 -26.99
CA GLN A 411 -11.41 -1.45 -28.42
C GLN A 411 -12.36 -2.56 -28.90
N SER A 412 -12.72 -3.51 -28.03
CA SER A 412 -13.65 -4.60 -28.33
C SER A 412 -15.10 -4.17 -28.08
#